data_17f76e34beafc8abd9e63cdafb535c69
#
_entry.id   17f76e34beafc8abd9e63cdafb535c69
#
_cell.length_a   1.000
_cell.length_b   1.000
_cell.length_c   1.000
_cell.angle_alpha   90.00
_cell.angle_beta   90.00
_cell.angle_gamma   90.00
#
_symmetry.space_group_name_H-M   'P 1'
#
loop_
_entity.id
_entity.type
_entity.pdbx_description
1 polymer ?
#
loop_
_entity_poly.entity_id
_entity_poly.type
_entity_poly.pdbx_seq_one_letter_code
_entity_poly.pdbx_strand_id
1 'polypeptide(L)'
;MTTFQAAQAQNSAPNPYHEVEGVWGQIGRDWGATSAVDIARDGSGNIWVAERCGANGCQGHDDVNSVFLLKPSGELVKSFGAGTILQPHGIHADVDGGVWVTDTGRKEGKGYQVHKFNMDGEIVMTIGTPGGTGNGPDSFNGPSDIHVAPSGDIFIAVGHLGRGDDNRITKFSSDGKFIKAWGKTGKGIDEFHDPHALAMDSQGILYVGDRYNNRIQLYDQDGKYIATWTQFGRPSGLYIDGNDILYCADSESNRRRNPGWKRGIRIGGIKDGGWVQVFIPDTELLPDGSGTSGAEGIAAARGSVYGAQVGNRMLRKYVRR
;
A
#
# COMPACT_ATOMS: atom_id res chain seq x y z
N MET A 1 7.05 -21.04 20.17
CA MET A 1 7.93 -21.03 18.98
C MET A 1 8.88 -19.85 19.11
N THR A 2 10.16 -20.04 18.80
CA THR A 2 11.07 -18.88 18.67
C THR A 2 10.71 -18.09 17.40
N THR A 3 11.06 -16.81 17.34
CA THR A 3 10.86 -15.97 16.14
C THR A 3 11.48 -16.57 14.88
N PHE A 4 12.59 -17.29 15.02
CA PHE A 4 13.27 -17.98 13.92
C PHE A 4 12.47 -19.19 13.39
N GLN A 5 11.86 -19.98 14.26
CA GLN A 5 10.99 -21.11 13.86
C GLN A 5 9.72 -20.63 13.17
N ALA A 6 9.14 -19.52 13.63
CA ALA A 6 8.00 -18.89 12.98
C ALA A 6 8.35 -18.41 11.56
N ALA A 7 9.46 -17.70 11.38
CA ALA A 7 9.93 -17.24 10.08
C ALA A 7 10.15 -18.41 9.09
N GLN A 8 10.74 -19.51 9.56
CA GLN A 8 11.00 -20.67 8.73
C GLN A 8 9.69 -21.33 8.24
N ALA A 9 8.70 -21.48 9.10
CA ALA A 9 7.39 -21.99 8.73
C ALA A 9 6.70 -21.12 7.67
N GLN A 10 6.72 -19.79 7.85
CA GLN A 10 6.07 -18.85 6.92
C GLN A 10 6.79 -18.75 5.56
N ASN A 11 8.12 -18.94 5.52
CA ASN A 11 8.90 -18.95 4.28
C ASN A 11 8.76 -20.27 3.48
N SER A 12 8.16 -21.31 4.05
CA SER A 12 7.96 -22.62 3.44
C SER A 12 6.49 -22.95 3.14
N ALA A 13 5.58 -22.00 3.33
CA ALA A 13 4.19 -22.17 2.93
C ALA A 13 4.09 -22.45 1.41
N PRO A 14 3.11 -23.25 0.95
CA PRO A 14 2.99 -23.64 -0.44
C PRO A 14 2.75 -22.41 -1.35
N ASN A 15 3.23 -22.50 -2.59
CA ASN A 15 2.97 -21.50 -3.61
C ASN A 15 2.14 -22.09 -4.75
N PRO A 16 0.81 -21.91 -4.77
CA PRO A 16 -0.05 -22.35 -5.87
C PRO A 16 -0.11 -21.34 -7.04
N TYR A 17 0.64 -20.25 -6.99
CA TYR A 17 0.62 -19.20 -8.02
C TYR A 17 1.85 -19.36 -8.94
N HIS A 18 1.67 -18.91 -10.18
CA HIS A 18 2.77 -18.65 -11.10
C HIS A 18 2.69 -17.20 -11.58
N GLU A 19 3.83 -16.62 -11.85
CA GLU A 19 3.93 -15.30 -12.43
C GLU A 19 3.59 -15.35 -13.92
N VAL A 20 2.83 -14.36 -14.38
CA VAL A 20 2.60 -14.14 -15.82
C VAL A 20 3.91 -13.58 -16.41
N GLU A 21 4.42 -14.23 -17.47
CA GLU A 21 5.66 -13.84 -18.08
C GLU A 21 5.62 -12.41 -18.66
N GLY A 22 6.72 -11.70 -18.54
CA GLY A 22 6.89 -10.35 -19.04
C GLY A 22 6.28 -9.26 -18.17
N VAL A 23 6.29 -8.03 -18.66
CA VAL A 23 5.70 -6.87 -17.99
C VAL A 23 4.20 -6.88 -18.23
N TRP A 24 3.42 -7.00 -17.14
CA TRP A 24 1.98 -6.93 -17.22
C TRP A 24 1.48 -5.50 -17.14
N GLY A 25 0.50 -5.15 -17.97
CA GLY A 25 -0.10 -3.81 -18.07
C GLY A 25 0.59 -2.92 -19.10
N GLN A 26 -0.21 -2.50 -20.09
CA GLN A 26 0.25 -1.70 -21.23
C GLN A 26 -0.18 -0.24 -21.01
N ILE A 27 0.74 0.62 -20.63
CA ILE A 27 0.49 2.05 -20.36
C ILE A 27 1.03 2.98 -21.45
N GLY A 28 1.51 2.42 -22.57
CA GLY A 28 2.04 3.19 -23.71
C GLY A 28 3.49 3.68 -23.54
N ARG A 29 4.13 3.33 -22.43
CA ARG A 29 5.54 3.60 -22.11
C ARG A 29 6.07 2.58 -21.11
N ASP A 30 7.35 2.65 -20.82
CA ASP A 30 7.92 1.86 -19.71
C ASP A 30 7.35 2.31 -18.35
N TRP A 31 7.20 1.36 -17.44
CA TRP A 31 6.80 1.63 -16.08
C TRP A 31 7.89 2.37 -15.31
N GLY A 32 7.48 3.33 -14.49
CA GLY A 32 8.30 3.87 -13.41
C GLY A 32 8.22 3.02 -12.15
N ALA A 33 8.78 3.50 -11.06
CA ALA A 33 8.62 2.90 -9.76
C ALA A 33 7.13 2.83 -9.41
N THR A 34 6.58 1.61 -9.38
CA THR A 34 5.16 1.36 -9.15
C THR A 34 4.96 1.07 -7.68
N SER A 35 4.24 1.92 -6.98
CA SER A 35 4.14 1.89 -5.53
C SER A 35 2.86 1.27 -5.01
N ALA A 36 1.75 1.43 -5.72
CA ALA A 36 0.45 0.97 -5.23
C ALA A 36 -0.46 0.44 -6.32
N VAL A 37 -1.34 -0.46 -5.93
CA VAL A 37 -2.35 -1.08 -6.78
C VAL A 37 -3.59 -1.38 -5.94
N ASP A 38 -4.79 -1.16 -6.51
CA ASP A 38 -6.08 -1.54 -5.91
C ASP A 38 -7.07 -1.98 -6.99
N ILE A 39 -8.12 -2.66 -6.58
CA ILE A 39 -9.18 -3.16 -7.47
C ILE A 39 -10.35 -2.19 -7.48
N ALA A 40 -10.80 -1.82 -8.67
CA ALA A 40 -11.98 -0.98 -8.83
C ALA A 40 -13.23 -1.61 -8.18
N ARG A 41 -14.00 -0.80 -7.47
CA ARG A 41 -15.15 -1.25 -6.67
C ARG A 41 -16.46 -1.39 -7.46
N ASP A 42 -16.43 -1.12 -8.77
CA ASP A 42 -17.57 -1.20 -9.71
C ASP A 42 -17.91 -2.61 -10.21
N GLY A 43 -17.21 -3.63 -9.72
CA GLY A 43 -17.37 -5.04 -10.14
C GLY A 43 -16.75 -5.38 -11.50
N SER A 44 -16.16 -4.43 -12.22
CA SER A 44 -15.44 -4.66 -13.48
C SER A 44 -14.24 -5.57 -13.32
N GLY A 45 -13.60 -5.49 -12.14
CA GLY A 45 -12.30 -6.11 -11.86
C GLY A 45 -11.16 -5.35 -12.50
N ASN A 46 -11.38 -4.09 -12.93
CA ASN A 46 -10.33 -3.20 -13.38
C ASN A 46 -9.36 -2.89 -12.23
N ILE A 47 -8.15 -2.52 -12.60
CA ILE A 47 -7.04 -2.37 -11.67
C ILE A 47 -6.57 -0.92 -11.71
N TRP A 48 -6.66 -0.24 -10.57
CA TRP A 48 -6.04 1.05 -10.34
C TRP A 48 -4.57 0.88 -9.97
N VAL A 49 -3.70 1.71 -10.54
CA VAL A 49 -2.26 1.66 -10.29
C VAL A 49 -1.73 3.07 -10.13
N ALA A 50 -0.89 3.27 -9.12
CA ALA A 50 -0.10 4.49 -8.96
C ALA A 50 1.39 4.20 -9.21
N GLU A 51 2.00 5.01 -10.08
CA GLU A 51 3.42 4.89 -10.41
C GLU A 51 4.08 6.28 -10.51
N ARG A 52 5.39 6.30 -10.45
CA ARG A 52 6.19 7.52 -10.26
C ARG A 52 6.70 8.09 -11.58
N CYS A 53 5.76 8.36 -12.54
CA CYS A 53 5.99 9.12 -13.77
C CYS A 53 7.16 8.57 -14.64
N GLY A 54 7.25 7.25 -14.82
CA GLY A 54 8.35 6.62 -15.57
C GLY A 54 9.70 6.66 -14.85
N ALA A 55 9.76 7.20 -13.64
CA ALA A 55 10.97 7.41 -12.86
C ALA A 55 10.82 6.85 -11.43
N ASN A 56 11.50 7.41 -10.44
CA ASN A 56 11.27 7.15 -9.03
C ASN A 56 10.65 8.35 -8.29
N GLY A 57 9.94 9.19 -9.01
CA GLY A 57 9.23 10.39 -8.56
C GLY A 57 8.78 11.21 -9.74
N CYS A 58 7.73 12.00 -9.58
CA CYS A 58 7.15 12.82 -10.65
C CYS A 58 7.75 14.23 -10.72
N GLN A 59 8.65 14.59 -9.83
CA GLN A 59 9.31 15.91 -9.87
C GLN A 59 10.14 16.05 -11.15
N GLY A 60 9.80 17.05 -11.95
CA GLY A 60 10.44 17.27 -13.28
C GLY A 60 9.79 16.47 -14.41
N HIS A 61 8.67 15.79 -14.15
CA HIS A 61 7.87 15.04 -15.12
C HIS A 61 6.41 15.48 -15.05
N ASP A 62 6.18 16.80 -15.05
CA ASP A 62 4.86 17.40 -14.81
C ASP A 62 3.85 17.13 -15.97
N ASP A 63 4.30 16.62 -17.09
CA ASP A 63 3.51 16.20 -18.26
C ASP A 63 3.16 14.71 -18.27
N VAL A 64 3.66 13.92 -17.30
CA VAL A 64 3.50 12.47 -17.24
C VAL A 64 2.42 12.06 -16.27
N ASN A 65 1.43 11.29 -16.73
CA ASN A 65 0.40 10.71 -15.88
C ASN A 65 0.99 9.70 -14.88
N SER A 66 0.48 9.72 -13.66
CA SER A 66 0.92 8.87 -12.54
C SER A 66 -0.14 7.89 -12.05
N VAL A 67 -1.40 8.04 -12.48
CA VAL A 67 -2.53 7.19 -12.07
C VAL A 67 -3.12 6.52 -13.31
N PHE A 68 -3.31 5.21 -13.25
CA PHE A 68 -3.75 4.37 -14.36
C PHE A 68 -4.89 3.47 -13.94
N LEU A 69 -5.87 3.30 -14.81
CA LEU A 69 -6.90 2.27 -14.72
C LEU A 69 -6.70 1.28 -15.87
N LEU A 70 -6.49 0.01 -15.52
CA LEU A 70 -6.26 -1.08 -16.48
C LEU A 70 -7.39 -2.10 -16.42
N LYS A 71 -7.71 -2.72 -17.57
CA LYS A 71 -8.57 -3.91 -17.61
C LYS A 71 -7.85 -5.13 -16.99
N PRO A 72 -8.58 -6.18 -16.61
CA PRO A 72 -7.97 -7.45 -16.20
C PRO A 72 -7.06 -8.09 -17.26
N SER A 73 -7.20 -7.69 -18.53
CA SER A 73 -6.30 -8.06 -19.64
C SER A 73 -4.95 -7.34 -19.63
N GLY A 74 -4.83 -6.23 -18.86
CA GLY A 74 -3.66 -5.35 -18.88
C GLY A 74 -3.77 -4.17 -19.85
N GLU A 75 -4.87 -4.05 -20.58
CA GLU A 75 -5.13 -2.93 -21.50
C GLU A 75 -5.46 -1.66 -20.71
N LEU A 76 -4.90 -0.52 -21.13
CA LEU A 76 -5.17 0.78 -20.53
C LEU A 76 -6.61 1.23 -20.82
N VAL A 77 -7.36 1.58 -19.77
CA VAL A 77 -8.68 2.23 -19.86
C VAL A 77 -8.52 3.74 -19.85
N LYS A 78 -7.78 4.26 -18.87
CA LYS A 78 -7.47 5.70 -18.75
C LYS A 78 -6.26 5.95 -17.88
N SER A 79 -5.71 7.16 -17.99
CA SER A 79 -4.66 7.67 -17.11
C SER A 79 -4.80 9.16 -16.90
N PHE A 80 -4.34 9.64 -15.74
CA PHE A 80 -4.37 11.06 -15.35
C PHE A 80 -3.35 11.35 -14.24
N GLY A 81 -3.40 12.56 -13.67
CA GLY A 81 -2.58 12.96 -12.54
C GLY A 81 -1.26 13.64 -12.92
N ALA A 82 -1.06 13.96 -14.22
CA ALA A 82 0.10 14.72 -14.66
C ALA A 82 0.19 16.07 -13.92
N GLY A 83 1.38 16.41 -13.46
CA GLY A 83 1.65 17.66 -12.76
C GLY A 83 1.00 17.81 -11.38
N THR A 84 0.25 16.79 -10.89
CA THR A 84 -0.50 16.88 -9.63
C THR A 84 0.30 16.35 -8.45
N ILE A 85 0.83 15.16 -8.56
CA ILE A 85 1.47 14.40 -7.48
C ILE A 85 2.98 14.42 -7.66
N LEU A 86 3.74 14.56 -6.59
CA LEU A 86 5.21 14.53 -6.62
C LEU A 86 5.77 13.12 -6.47
N GLN A 87 5.16 12.32 -5.60
CA GLN A 87 5.60 10.95 -5.33
C GLN A 87 4.40 10.11 -4.90
N PRO A 88 3.63 9.56 -5.83
CA PRO A 88 2.49 8.71 -5.52
C PRO A 88 2.97 7.50 -4.73
N HIS A 89 2.17 7.10 -3.71
CA HIS A 89 2.57 6.03 -2.81
C HIS A 89 1.45 5.04 -2.51
N GLY A 90 0.41 5.43 -1.77
CA GLY A 90 -0.78 4.62 -1.51
C GLY A 90 -1.90 4.92 -2.49
N ILE A 91 -2.80 3.94 -2.69
CA ILE A 91 -3.97 4.08 -3.56
C ILE A 91 -5.17 3.35 -2.95
N HIS A 92 -6.36 3.93 -3.09
CA HIS A 92 -7.60 3.28 -2.67
C HIS A 92 -8.72 3.58 -3.68
N ALA A 93 -9.30 2.53 -4.24
CA ALA A 93 -10.48 2.64 -5.11
C ALA A 93 -11.72 2.93 -4.26
N ASP A 94 -12.44 4.00 -4.60
CA ASP A 94 -13.65 4.38 -3.88
C ASP A 94 -14.89 3.68 -4.47
N VAL A 95 -15.95 3.59 -3.69
CA VAL A 95 -17.23 2.98 -4.08
C VAL A 95 -17.99 3.80 -5.13
N ASP A 96 -17.71 5.09 -5.25
CA ASP A 96 -18.27 5.98 -6.28
C ASP A 96 -17.55 5.88 -7.63
N GLY A 97 -16.57 4.98 -7.74
CA GLY A 97 -15.75 4.76 -8.92
C GLY A 97 -14.49 5.62 -8.97
N GLY A 98 -14.38 6.65 -8.14
CA GLY A 98 -13.18 7.48 -8.01
C GLY A 98 -12.00 6.73 -7.37
N VAL A 99 -10.87 7.41 -7.25
CA VAL A 99 -9.67 6.83 -6.66
C VAL A 99 -8.94 7.86 -5.78
N TRP A 100 -8.51 7.40 -4.62
CA TRP A 100 -7.67 8.16 -3.71
C TRP A 100 -6.20 7.81 -3.91
N VAL A 101 -5.33 8.81 -3.87
CA VAL A 101 -3.88 8.63 -3.97
C VAL A 101 -3.17 9.49 -2.95
N THR A 102 -2.20 8.91 -2.23
CA THR A 102 -1.34 9.66 -1.33
C THR A 102 -0.12 10.21 -2.07
N ASP A 103 0.25 11.46 -1.78
CA ASP A 103 1.50 12.08 -2.24
C ASP A 103 2.50 12.17 -1.09
N THR A 104 3.42 11.23 -1.03
CA THR A 104 4.50 11.21 -0.02
C THR A 104 5.70 12.08 -0.42
N GLY A 105 5.66 12.71 -1.60
CA GLY A 105 6.63 13.70 -2.04
C GLY A 105 6.40 15.06 -1.38
N ARG A 106 7.44 15.88 -1.34
CA ARG A 106 7.36 17.24 -0.79
C ARG A 106 8.28 18.20 -1.52
N LYS A 107 7.74 19.35 -1.87
CA LYS A 107 8.47 20.57 -2.17
C LYS A 107 7.70 21.77 -1.60
N GLU A 108 8.26 22.98 -1.67
CA GLU A 108 7.57 24.18 -1.24
C GLU A 108 6.23 24.34 -1.97
N GLY A 109 5.14 24.51 -1.22
CA GLY A 109 3.79 24.71 -1.76
C GLY A 109 3.17 23.49 -2.44
N LYS A 110 3.75 22.26 -2.33
CA LYS A 110 3.21 21.06 -2.99
C LYS A 110 3.62 19.76 -2.26
N GLY A 111 2.74 18.75 -2.40
CA GLY A 111 2.96 17.42 -1.85
C GLY A 111 2.58 17.30 -0.37
N TYR A 112 2.83 16.14 0.21
CA TYR A 112 2.35 15.74 1.54
C TYR A 112 0.83 15.88 1.68
N GLN A 113 0.11 15.48 0.64
CA GLN A 113 -1.33 15.55 0.53
C GLN A 113 -1.92 14.20 0.13
N VAL A 114 -3.23 14.09 0.29
CA VAL A 114 -4.02 12.97 -0.23
C VAL A 114 -5.10 13.54 -1.14
N HIS A 115 -5.18 13.02 -2.36
CA HIS A 115 -6.10 13.50 -3.38
C HIS A 115 -7.13 12.43 -3.73
N LYS A 116 -8.40 12.82 -3.84
CA LYS A 116 -9.46 12.04 -4.49
C LYS A 116 -9.65 12.54 -5.91
N PHE A 117 -9.55 11.62 -6.86
CA PHE A 117 -9.88 11.86 -8.26
C PHE A 117 -11.22 11.22 -8.60
N ASN A 118 -12.04 11.90 -9.39
CA ASN A 118 -13.18 11.27 -10.03
C ASN A 118 -12.75 10.44 -11.25
N MET A 119 -13.72 9.78 -11.90
CA MET A 119 -13.45 8.98 -13.10
C MET A 119 -12.92 9.78 -14.30
N ASP A 120 -13.07 11.09 -14.30
CA ASP A 120 -12.54 11.97 -15.37
C ASP A 120 -11.12 12.46 -15.08
N GLY A 121 -10.58 12.12 -13.91
CA GLY A 121 -9.25 12.50 -13.46
C GLY A 121 -9.19 13.92 -12.86
N GLU A 122 -10.35 14.47 -12.50
CA GLU A 122 -10.44 15.74 -11.79
C GLU A 122 -10.31 15.51 -10.29
N ILE A 123 -9.57 16.38 -9.60
CA ILE A 123 -9.51 16.35 -8.13
C ILE A 123 -10.82 16.88 -7.56
N VAL A 124 -11.51 16.02 -6.82
CA VAL A 124 -12.78 16.37 -6.15
C VAL A 124 -12.60 16.60 -4.66
N MET A 125 -11.50 16.10 -4.07
CA MET A 125 -11.14 16.37 -2.67
C MET A 125 -9.62 16.34 -2.49
N THR A 126 -9.13 17.18 -1.57
CA THR A 126 -7.74 17.15 -1.11
C THR A 126 -7.71 17.27 0.40
N ILE A 127 -6.92 16.40 1.06
CA ILE A 127 -6.66 16.46 2.50
C ILE A 127 -5.16 16.73 2.70
N GLY A 128 -4.85 17.66 3.58
CA GLY A 128 -3.49 18.08 3.90
C GLY A 128 -3.11 19.44 3.30
N THR A 129 -2.25 20.17 4.01
CA THR A 129 -1.70 21.46 3.56
C THR A 129 -0.59 21.23 2.53
N PRO A 130 -0.61 21.91 1.36
CA PRO A 130 0.39 21.72 0.32
C PRO A 130 1.82 21.95 0.81
N GLY A 131 2.66 20.89 0.81
CA GLY A 131 4.03 20.93 1.34
C GLY A 131 4.14 21.16 2.84
N GLY A 132 3.00 21.19 3.54
CA GLY A 132 2.92 21.37 4.99
C GLY A 132 3.50 20.17 5.75
N THR A 133 4.26 20.45 6.81
CA THR A 133 4.84 19.43 7.70
C THR A 133 4.34 19.64 9.11
N GLY A 134 4.36 18.56 9.89
CA GLY A 134 3.97 18.59 11.29
C GLY A 134 2.94 17.54 11.64
N ASN A 135 2.52 17.54 12.89
CA ASN A 135 1.56 16.59 13.45
C ASN A 135 0.18 17.21 13.73
N GLY A 136 -0.10 18.35 13.11
CA GLY A 136 -1.43 18.99 13.15
C GLY A 136 -2.47 18.21 12.32
N PRO A 137 -3.74 18.59 12.43
CA PRO A 137 -4.84 17.90 11.73
C PRO A 137 -4.70 18.00 10.19
N ASP A 138 -4.13 19.08 9.68
CA ASP A 138 -4.01 19.38 8.25
C ASP A 138 -2.57 19.28 7.73
N SER A 139 -1.69 18.62 8.46
CA SER A 139 -0.27 18.50 8.10
C SER A 139 0.18 17.06 8.18
N PHE A 140 0.97 16.62 7.21
CA PHE A 140 1.50 15.26 7.18
C PHE A 140 3.01 15.26 7.01
N ASN A 141 3.68 14.26 7.57
CA ASN A 141 5.10 13.97 7.30
C ASN A 141 5.20 12.64 6.53
N GLY A 142 4.86 12.70 5.22
CA GLY A 142 4.85 11.55 4.34
C GLY A 142 3.61 10.65 4.56
N PRO A 143 2.44 11.02 4.04
CA PRO A 143 1.26 10.15 4.03
C PRO A 143 1.56 8.93 3.15
N SER A 144 1.60 7.75 3.78
CA SER A 144 2.02 6.51 3.12
C SER A 144 0.87 5.79 2.44
N ASP A 145 -0.27 5.66 3.12
CA ASP A 145 -1.41 4.92 2.58
C ASP A 145 -2.74 5.51 3.05
N ILE A 146 -3.81 5.11 2.38
CA ILE A 146 -5.18 5.55 2.63
C ILE A 146 -6.14 4.38 2.54
N HIS A 147 -7.13 4.37 3.42
CA HIS A 147 -8.27 3.46 3.35
C HIS A 147 -9.57 4.20 3.68
N VAL A 148 -10.61 3.99 2.87
CA VAL A 148 -11.95 4.54 3.12
C VAL A 148 -12.84 3.40 3.59
N ALA A 149 -13.40 3.56 4.79
CA ALA A 149 -14.33 2.61 5.37
C ALA A 149 -15.69 2.63 4.63
N PRO A 150 -16.51 1.58 4.75
CA PRO A 150 -17.87 1.58 4.21
C PRO A 150 -18.77 2.70 4.74
N SER A 151 -18.46 3.27 5.92
CA SER A 151 -19.13 4.46 6.47
C SER A 151 -18.79 5.75 5.73
N GLY A 152 -17.72 5.74 4.91
CA GLY A 152 -17.13 6.91 4.28
C GLY A 152 -16.01 7.55 5.13
N ASP A 153 -15.75 7.08 6.34
CA ASP A 153 -14.63 7.57 7.16
C ASP A 153 -13.29 7.25 6.48
N ILE A 154 -12.39 8.23 6.47
CA ILE A 154 -11.11 8.16 5.76
C ILE A 154 -9.99 7.96 6.78
N PHE A 155 -9.18 6.93 6.58
CA PHE A 155 -8.01 6.63 7.41
C PHE A 155 -6.74 6.85 6.59
N ILE A 156 -5.78 7.61 7.12
CA ILE A 156 -4.49 7.89 6.47
C ILE A 156 -3.36 7.47 7.41
N ALA A 157 -2.45 6.64 6.91
CA ALA A 157 -1.20 6.32 7.59
C ALA A 157 -0.16 7.41 7.26
N VAL A 158 0.57 7.87 8.28
CA VAL A 158 1.54 8.96 8.18
C VAL A 158 2.87 8.54 8.78
N GLY A 159 3.98 8.88 8.17
CA GLY A 159 5.32 8.59 8.68
C GLY A 159 6.24 7.86 7.73
N HIS A 160 5.98 7.93 6.42
CA HIS A 160 6.76 7.21 5.40
C HIS A 160 8.26 7.53 5.46
N LEU A 161 9.08 6.45 5.41
CA LEU A 161 10.55 6.47 5.51
C LEU A 161 11.07 7.05 6.85
N GLY A 162 10.27 7.03 7.92
CA GLY A 162 10.68 7.58 9.21
C GLY A 162 11.00 9.08 9.15
N ARG A 163 10.36 9.81 8.23
CA ARG A 163 10.54 11.26 8.07
C ARG A 163 9.90 11.99 9.25
N GLY A 164 10.73 12.36 10.22
CA GLY A 164 10.31 12.99 11.48
C GLY A 164 9.73 11.99 12.47
N ASP A 165 9.21 12.50 13.59
CA ASP A 165 8.60 11.72 14.66
C ASP A 165 7.09 11.57 14.52
N ASP A 166 6.55 11.80 13.32
CA ASP A 166 5.11 11.78 13.03
C ASP A 166 4.68 10.42 12.46
N ASN A 167 4.70 9.39 13.30
CA ASN A 167 4.22 8.06 12.94
C ASN A 167 2.86 7.84 13.59
N ARG A 168 1.79 8.00 12.81
CA ARG A 168 0.41 7.95 13.32
C ARG A 168 -0.59 7.51 12.26
N ILE A 169 -1.80 7.22 12.71
CA ILE A 169 -2.99 7.09 11.87
C ILE A 169 -3.88 8.30 12.12
N THR A 170 -4.39 8.89 11.06
CA THR A 170 -5.35 9.99 11.13
C THR A 170 -6.69 9.55 10.57
N LYS A 171 -7.78 9.97 11.20
CA LYS A 171 -9.16 9.70 10.79
C LYS A 171 -9.86 11.01 10.42
N PHE A 172 -10.53 11.00 9.27
CA PHE A 172 -11.35 12.09 8.76
C PHE A 172 -12.75 11.58 8.43
N SER A 173 -13.74 12.47 8.46
CA SER A 173 -15.07 12.18 7.96
C SER A 173 -15.09 12.12 6.43
N SER A 174 -16.18 11.63 5.85
CA SER A 174 -16.38 11.52 4.39
C SER A 174 -16.32 12.86 3.64
N ASP A 175 -16.52 13.98 4.33
CA ASP A 175 -16.37 15.34 3.80
C ASP A 175 -14.98 15.95 4.06
N GLY A 176 -14.00 15.14 4.51
CA GLY A 176 -12.61 15.53 4.71
C GLY A 176 -12.32 16.33 5.98
N LYS A 177 -13.26 16.36 6.95
CA LYS A 177 -13.02 17.02 8.23
C LYS A 177 -12.29 16.09 9.20
N PHE A 178 -11.25 16.60 9.84
CA PHE A 178 -10.48 15.86 10.85
C PHE A 178 -11.37 15.42 12.03
N ILE A 179 -11.28 14.16 12.39
CA ILE A 179 -11.97 13.59 13.54
C ILE A 179 -10.98 13.36 14.68
N LYS A 180 -9.92 12.59 14.44
CA LYS A 180 -8.91 12.24 15.45
C LYS A 180 -7.63 11.67 14.80
N ALA A 181 -6.61 11.53 15.62
CA ALA A 181 -5.41 10.78 15.30
C ALA A 181 -4.97 9.93 16.50
N TRP A 182 -4.26 8.86 16.23
CA TRP A 182 -3.63 8.03 17.27
C TRP A 182 -2.29 7.49 16.79
N GLY A 183 -1.49 7.04 17.74
CA GLY A 183 -0.15 6.56 17.49
C GLY A 183 0.91 7.64 17.68
N LYS A 184 2.12 7.18 17.84
CA LYS A 184 3.35 7.96 17.90
C LYS A 184 4.53 7.08 17.49
N THR A 185 5.69 7.66 17.29
CA THR A 185 6.92 6.94 16.97
C THR A 185 7.33 6.02 18.13
N GLY A 186 7.56 4.73 17.84
CA GLY A 186 8.04 3.76 18.82
C GLY A 186 7.79 2.31 18.42
N LYS A 187 7.88 1.40 19.41
CA LYS A 187 7.76 -0.07 19.22
C LYS A 187 6.71 -0.73 20.11
N GLY A 188 6.10 0.03 21.02
CA GLY A 188 5.04 -0.43 21.91
C GLY A 188 3.70 -0.63 21.20
N ILE A 189 2.65 -0.91 21.99
CA ILE A 189 1.26 -0.82 21.54
C ILE A 189 0.97 0.67 21.30
N ASP A 190 0.17 0.97 20.27
CA ASP A 190 -0.13 2.34 19.83
C ASP A 190 1.12 3.17 19.47
N GLU A 191 2.22 2.50 19.16
CA GLU A 191 3.41 3.12 18.62
C GLU A 191 3.72 2.52 17.26
N PHE A 192 4.21 3.35 16.32
CA PHE A 192 4.52 2.95 14.96
C PHE A 192 5.93 3.38 14.57
N HIS A 193 6.49 2.67 13.61
CA HIS A 193 7.69 3.09 12.92
C HIS A 193 7.52 2.80 11.44
N ASP A 194 7.22 3.85 10.67
CA ASP A 194 6.86 3.76 9.25
C ASP A 194 5.56 2.94 9.05
N PRO A 195 4.39 3.43 9.58
CA PRO A 195 3.11 2.84 9.24
C PRO A 195 2.88 3.01 7.74
N HIS A 196 2.93 1.89 7.00
CA HIS A 196 3.17 1.92 5.56
C HIS A 196 1.96 1.53 4.73
N ALA A 197 1.09 0.68 5.26
CA ALA A 197 -0.07 0.17 4.55
C ALA A 197 -1.29 0.06 5.47
N LEU A 198 -2.47 0.22 4.90
CA LEU A 198 -3.76 0.08 5.55
C LEU A 198 -4.63 -0.92 4.79
N ALA A 199 -5.37 -1.74 5.52
CA ALA A 199 -6.47 -2.52 4.99
C ALA A 199 -7.58 -2.63 6.05
N MET A 200 -8.79 -2.97 5.64
CA MET A 200 -9.92 -3.16 6.56
C MET A 200 -10.66 -4.44 6.19
N ASP A 201 -11.07 -5.19 7.19
CA ASP A 201 -11.85 -6.41 7.00
C ASP A 201 -13.37 -6.13 6.96
N SER A 202 -14.15 -7.19 6.70
CA SER A 202 -15.62 -7.09 6.63
C SER A 202 -16.29 -6.69 7.93
N GLN A 203 -15.59 -6.76 9.07
CA GLN A 203 -16.09 -6.34 10.38
C GLN A 203 -15.68 -4.90 10.72
N GLY A 204 -14.93 -4.23 9.85
CA GLY A 204 -14.46 -2.87 10.06
C GLY A 204 -13.24 -2.77 10.95
N ILE A 205 -12.49 -3.86 11.13
CA ILE A 205 -11.19 -3.84 11.83
C ILE A 205 -10.14 -3.27 10.87
N LEU A 206 -9.40 -2.27 11.33
CA LEU A 206 -8.31 -1.64 10.59
C LEU A 206 -6.99 -2.36 10.88
N TYR A 207 -6.33 -2.79 9.82
CA TYR A 207 -5.00 -3.42 9.81
C TYR A 207 -3.96 -2.39 9.41
N VAL A 208 -2.99 -2.13 10.28
CA VAL A 208 -1.91 -1.16 10.06
C VAL A 208 -0.59 -1.91 9.89
N GLY A 209 -0.02 -1.83 8.72
CA GLY A 209 1.30 -2.37 8.42
C GLY A 209 2.40 -1.51 9.04
N ASP A 210 2.85 -1.84 10.22
CA ASP A 210 3.92 -1.15 10.96
C ASP A 210 5.28 -1.70 10.50
N ARG A 211 5.70 -1.21 9.32
CA ARG A 211 6.74 -1.81 8.48
C ARG A 211 8.08 -1.97 9.18
N TYR A 212 8.59 -0.91 9.80
CA TYR A 212 9.91 -0.96 10.44
C TYR A 212 9.90 -1.72 11.76
N ASN A 213 8.74 -1.98 12.33
CA ASN A 213 8.57 -2.88 13.46
C ASN A 213 8.26 -4.33 13.05
N ASN A 214 8.19 -4.65 11.74
CA ASN A 214 7.94 -5.99 11.19
C ASN A 214 6.67 -6.64 11.76
N ARG A 215 5.56 -5.88 11.79
CA ARG A 215 4.29 -6.33 12.37
C ARG A 215 3.10 -5.65 11.71
N ILE A 216 1.92 -6.22 11.91
CA ILE A 216 0.63 -5.60 11.65
C ILE A 216 -0.02 -5.35 13.00
N GLN A 217 -0.50 -4.14 13.27
CA GLN A 217 -1.33 -3.83 14.43
C GLN A 217 -2.79 -3.67 13.99
N LEU A 218 -3.71 -4.22 14.77
CA LEU A 218 -5.14 -4.25 14.50
C LEU A 218 -5.85 -3.28 15.44
N TYR A 219 -6.78 -2.50 14.89
CA TYR A 219 -7.54 -1.49 15.61
C TYR A 219 -9.02 -1.54 15.24
N ASP A 220 -9.90 -1.13 16.15
CA ASP A 220 -11.24 -0.71 15.74
C ASP A 220 -11.18 0.67 15.06
N GLN A 221 -12.31 1.11 14.49
CA GLN A 221 -12.37 2.39 13.78
C GLN A 221 -12.26 3.63 14.69
N ASP A 222 -12.27 3.42 15.99
CA ASP A 222 -12.03 4.46 17.00
C ASP A 222 -10.58 4.48 17.50
N GLY A 223 -9.70 3.67 16.89
CA GLY A 223 -8.29 3.59 17.21
C GLY A 223 -7.99 2.82 18.50
N LYS A 224 -8.93 2.00 18.98
CA LYS A 224 -8.68 1.10 20.12
C LYS A 224 -7.92 -0.13 19.62
N TYR A 225 -6.77 -0.37 20.22
CA TYR A 225 -5.93 -1.54 19.91
C TYR A 225 -6.66 -2.86 20.17
N ILE A 226 -6.50 -3.82 19.27
CA ILE A 226 -7.09 -5.16 19.33
C ILE A 226 -6.01 -6.24 19.44
N ALA A 227 -5.04 -6.26 18.50
CA ALA A 227 -4.03 -7.30 18.42
C ALA A 227 -2.77 -6.85 17.65
N THR A 228 -1.70 -7.64 17.78
CA THR A 228 -0.50 -7.51 16.96
C THR A 228 -0.19 -8.85 16.28
N TRP A 229 0.07 -8.82 14.97
CA TRP A 229 0.46 -9.95 14.15
C TRP A 229 1.87 -9.79 13.61
N THR A 230 2.70 -10.81 13.78
CA THR A 230 4.10 -10.80 13.33
C THR A 230 4.40 -11.85 12.26
N GLN A 231 3.43 -12.69 11.93
CA GLN A 231 3.59 -13.82 11.00
C GLN A 231 3.60 -13.44 9.52
N PHE A 232 3.35 -12.17 9.18
CA PHE A 232 3.34 -11.71 7.79
C PHE A 232 4.65 -11.06 7.33
N GLY A 233 5.67 -11.02 8.19
CA GLY A 233 6.99 -10.45 7.85
C GLY A 233 7.05 -8.93 8.02
N ARG A 234 7.53 -8.23 7.01
CA ARG A 234 7.73 -6.77 7.00
C ARG A 234 6.72 -6.11 6.04
N PRO A 235 5.53 -5.73 6.53
CA PRO A 235 4.41 -5.35 5.69
C PRO A 235 4.67 -4.02 4.95
N SER A 236 4.89 -4.09 3.65
CA SER A 236 4.97 -2.93 2.75
C SER A 236 3.61 -2.60 2.14
N GLY A 237 2.81 -3.60 1.78
CA GLY A 237 1.46 -3.45 1.28
C GLY A 237 0.51 -4.43 1.95
N LEU A 238 -0.73 -4.02 2.16
CA LEU A 238 -1.81 -4.84 2.69
C LEU A 238 -3.04 -4.72 1.79
N TYR A 239 -3.71 -5.85 1.57
CA TYR A 239 -5.00 -5.90 0.90
C TYR A 239 -5.84 -7.00 1.55
N ILE A 240 -7.12 -6.73 1.82
CA ILE A 240 -8.07 -7.73 2.29
C ILE A 240 -9.19 -7.82 1.25
N ASP A 241 -9.44 -9.03 0.77
CA ASP A 241 -10.51 -9.26 -0.21
C ASP A 241 -11.89 -9.45 0.45
N GLY A 242 -12.93 -9.52 -0.38
CA GLY A 242 -14.32 -9.68 0.10
C GLY A 242 -14.61 -11.01 0.82
N ASN A 243 -13.66 -11.94 0.88
CA ASN A 243 -13.74 -13.20 1.62
C ASN A 243 -12.92 -13.15 2.93
N ASP A 244 -12.45 -11.98 3.32
CA ASP A 244 -11.57 -11.79 4.47
C ASP A 244 -10.25 -12.57 4.34
N ILE A 245 -9.67 -12.58 3.16
CA ILE A 245 -8.31 -13.09 2.92
C ILE A 245 -7.36 -11.90 2.91
N LEU A 246 -6.34 -11.93 3.77
CA LEU A 246 -5.28 -10.95 3.84
C LEU A 246 -4.14 -11.32 2.88
N TYR A 247 -3.76 -10.36 2.06
CA TYR A 247 -2.58 -10.37 1.20
C TYR A 247 -1.59 -9.34 1.76
N CYS A 248 -0.40 -9.79 2.11
CA CYS A 248 0.66 -8.93 2.65
C CYS A 248 1.90 -9.01 1.75
N ALA A 249 2.28 -7.88 1.17
CA ALA A 249 3.52 -7.73 0.43
C ALA A 249 4.66 -7.37 1.38
N ASP A 250 5.75 -8.11 1.30
CA ASP A 250 7.00 -7.86 2.02
C ASP A 250 8.10 -7.58 0.98
N SER A 251 8.37 -6.30 0.70
CA SER A 251 9.33 -5.86 -0.29
C SER A 251 10.76 -5.76 0.24
N GLU A 252 10.96 -5.81 1.57
CA GLU A 252 12.20 -5.35 2.16
C GLU A 252 12.89 -6.34 3.10
N SER A 253 12.26 -7.47 3.51
CA SER A 253 12.90 -8.43 4.40
C SER A 253 14.24 -8.92 3.84
N ASN A 254 15.27 -8.85 4.67
CA ASN A 254 16.62 -9.29 4.35
C ASN A 254 17.40 -9.58 5.65
N ARG A 255 18.68 -9.95 5.53
CA ARG A 255 19.54 -10.30 6.68
C ARG A 255 19.69 -9.17 7.72
N ARG A 256 19.47 -7.91 7.35
CA ARG A 256 19.61 -6.73 8.24
C ARG A 256 18.28 -6.25 8.78
N ARG A 257 17.25 -6.18 7.92
CA ARG A 257 15.96 -5.52 8.25
C ARG A 257 14.95 -6.44 8.95
N ASN A 258 14.96 -7.73 8.58
CA ASN A 258 14.08 -8.74 9.19
C ASN A 258 14.76 -10.11 9.10
N PRO A 259 15.77 -10.39 9.93
CA PRO A 259 16.59 -11.61 9.83
C PRO A 259 15.76 -12.90 9.89
N GLY A 260 16.02 -13.82 8.97
CA GLY A 260 15.31 -15.10 8.85
C GLY A 260 14.08 -15.06 7.95
N TRP A 261 13.58 -13.89 7.60
CA TRP A 261 12.45 -13.73 6.70
C TRP A 261 12.88 -13.53 5.25
N LYS A 262 12.08 -14.05 4.31
CA LYS A 262 12.25 -13.85 2.87
C LYS A 262 11.21 -12.82 2.38
N ARG A 263 11.62 -12.02 1.39
CA ARG A 263 10.69 -11.16 0.65
C ARG A 263 9.71 -11.99 -0.16
N GLY A 264 8.55 -11.41 -0.42
CA GLY A 264 7.49 -12.01 -1.20
C GLY A 264 6.12 -11.66 -0.68
N ILE A 265 5.10 -12.34 -1.16
CA ILE A 265 3.70 -12.09 -0.81
C ILE A 265 3.22 -13.23 0.08
N ARG A 266 2.70 -12.89 1.26
CA ARG A 266 2.06 -13.84 2.18
C ARG A 266 0.57 -13.66 2.16
N ILE A 267 -0.16 -14.78 2.02
CA ILE A 267 -1.62 -14.80 1.91
C ILE A 267 -2.17 -15.71 2.99
N GLY A 268 -3.20 -15.26 3.70
CA GLY A 268 -3.83 -16.04 4.76
C GLY A 268 -5.18 -15.51 5.19
N GLY A 269 -6.00 -16.37 5.81
CA GLY A 269 -7.30 -16.01 6.34
C GLY A 269 -7.18 -15.24 7.67
N ILE A 270 -8.01 -14.23 7.86
CA ILE A 270 -8.03 -13.45 9.11
C ILE A 270 -8.80 -14.17 10.24
N LYS A 271 -9.76 -15.01 9.91
CA LYS A 271 -10.64 -15.69 10.88
C LYS A 271 -9.90 -16.63 11.82
N ASP A 272 -8.77 -17.17 11.39
CA ASP A 272 -7.98 -18.14 12.13
C ASP A 272 -6.78 -17.49 12.85
N GLY A 273 -6.89 -16.20 13.18
CA GLY A 273 -5.81 -15.44 13.83
C GLY A 273 -4.68 -15.05 12.87
N GLY A 274 -4.94 -15.03 11.55
CA GLY A 274 -4.00 -14.56 10.55
C GLY A 274 -2.90 -15.56 10.21
N TRP A 275 -3.22 -16.84 10.05
CA TRP A 275 -2.26 -17.83 9.59
C TRP A 275 -1.92 -17.65 8.13
N VAL A 276 -0.63 -17.64 7.81
CA VAL A 276 -0.13 -17.66 6.44
C VAL A 276 -0.36 -19.04 5.84
N GLN A 277 -1.13 -19.10 4.76
CA GLN A 277 -1.47 -20.33 4.04
C GLN A 277 -0.66 -20.45 2.75
N VAL A 278 -0.24 -19.33 2.17
CA VAL A 278 0.49 -19.25 0.90
C VAL A 278 1.65 -18.27 1.04
N PHE A 279 2.77 -18.61 0.42
CA PHE A 279 3.90 -17.71 0.25
C PHE A 279 4.35 -17.71 -1.21
N ILE A 280 4.19 -16.57 -1.90
CA ILE A 280 4.77 -16.33 -3.23
C ILE A 280 6.14 -15.66 -3.00
N PRO A 281 7.26 -16.37 -3.16
CA PRO A 281 8.57 -15.80 -2.92
C PRO A 281 8.94 -14.78 -3.98
N ASP A 282 9.60 -13.71 -3.58
CA ASP A 282 10.34 -12.88 -4.50
C ASP A 282 11.67 -13.57 -4.85
N THR A 283 11.79 -13.97 -6.09
CA THR A 283 12.97 -14.72 -6.59
C THR A 283 14.03 -13.80 -7.19
N GLU A 284 13.71 -12.53 -7.42
CA GLU A 284 14.65 -11.57 -7.96
C GLU A 284 15.48 -10.92 -6.85
N LEU A 285 16.77 -11.13 -6.93
CA LEU A 285 17.74 -10.36 -6.15
C LEU A 285 18.24 -9.23 -7.04
N LEU A 286 18.18 -7.99 -6.56
CA LEU A 286 18.95 -6.93 -7.19
C LEU A 286 20.43 -7.32 -7.16
N PRO A 287 21.22 -7.04 -8.22
CA PRO A 287 22.60 -7.51 -8.36
C PRO A 287 23.51 -7.17 -7.17
N ASP A 288 23.22 -6.10 -6.45
CA ASP A 288 23.95 -5.66 -5.27
C ASP A 288 23.30 -6.12 -3.94
N GLY A 289 22.20 -6.84 -4.00
CA GLY A 289 21.42 -7.26 -2.82
C GLY A 289 20.75 -6.10 -2.09
N SER A 290 20.77 -4.90 -2.67
CA SER A 290 20.14 -3.69 -2.14
C SER A 290 18.79 -3.42 -2.83
N GLY A 291 18.00 -2.54 -2.26
CA GLY A 291 16.74 -2.07 -2.84
C GLY A 291 15.53 -2.94 -2.57
N THR A 292 14.41 -2.48 -3.07
CA THR A 292 13.10 -3.13 -2.98
C THR A 292 12.78 -3.75 -4.34
N SER A 293 13.09 -5.04 -4.53
CA SER A 293 12.71 -5.78 -5.74
C SER A 293 11.35 -6.44 -5.62
N GLY A 294 10.88 -6.67 -4.38
CA GLY A 294 9.57 -7.27 -4.12
C GLY A 294 8.39 -6.31 -4.28
N ALA A 295 7.19 -6.86 -4.24
CA ALA A 295 5.96 -6.07 -4.28
C ALA A 295 5.89 -5.13 -3.07
N GLU A 296 5.67 -3.84 -3.32
CA GLU A 296 5.39 -2.82 -2.31
C GLU A 296 3.88 -2.62 -2.16
N GLY A 297 3.15 -2.40 -3.25
CA GLY A 297 1.69 -2.43 -3.28
C GLY A 297 1.16 -3.79 -3.67
N ILE A 298 -0.04 -4.12 -3.20
CA ILE A 298 -0.67 -5.43 -3.41
C ILE A 298 -2.19 -5.29 -3.57
N ALA A 299 -2.77 -6.03 -4.51
CA ALA A 299 -4.21 -6.22 -4.63
C ALA A 299 -4.51 -7.59 -5.22
N ALA A 300 -5.74 -8.09 -5.04
CA ALA A 300 -6.14 -9.38 -5.58
C ALA A 300 -7.58 -9.37 -6.09
N ALA A 301 -7.81 -9.97 -7.24
CA ALA A 301 -9.13 -10.15 -7.81
C ALA A 301 -9.19 -11.37 -8.72
N ARG A 302 -10.31 -12.09 -8.71
CA ARG A 302 -10.64 -13.16 -9.68
C ARG A 302 -9.50 -14.20 -9.80
N GLY A 303 -8.89 -14.61 -8.68
CA GLY A 303 -7.83 -15.62 -8.66
C GLY A 303 -6.47 -15.09 -9.12
N SER A 304 -6.33 -13.80 -9.39
CA SER A 304 -5.07 -13.14 -9.68
C SER A 304 -4.62 -12.27 -8.51
N VAL A 305 -3.32 -12.18 -8.32
CA VAL A 305 -2.65 -11.27 -7.37
C VAL A 305 -1.80 -10.29 -8.19
N TYR A 306 -1.87 -9.02 -7.85
CA TYR A 306 -1.11 -7.95 -8.51
C TYR A 306 -0.13 -7.36 -7.51
N GLY A 307 1.15 -7.31 -7.88
CA GLY A 307 2.22 -6.76 -7.06
C GLY A 307 2.90 -5.57 -7.73
N ALA A 308 2.78 -4.41 -7.13
CA ALA A 308 3.42 -3.18 -7.61
C ALA A 308 4.86 -3.11 -7.09
N GLN A 309 5.85 -2.95 -7.98
CA GLN A 309 7.28 -3.03 -7.66
C GLN A 309 7.97 -1.70 -7.91
N VAL A 310 8.53 -1.13 -6.84
CA VAL A 310 9.29 0.12 -6.91
C VAL A 310 10.67 -0.11 -7.53
N GLY A 311 11.40 -1.10 -7.05
CA GLY A 311 12.78 -1.38 -7.49
C GLY A 311 12.87 -1.82 -8.95
N ASN A 312 12.03 -2.76 -9.35
CA ASN A 312 12.00 -3.30 -10.71
C ASN A 312 11.18 -2.45 -11.69
N ARG A 313 10.50 -1.41 -11.20
CA ARG A 313 9.69 -0.49 -12.02
C ARG A 313 8.70 -1.24 -12.91
N MET A 314 7.79 -1.98 -12.27
CA MET A 314 6.78 -2.77 -12.98
C MET A 314 5.58 -3.10 -12.11
N LEU A 315 4.53 -3.57 -12.77
CA LEU A 315 3.41 -4.25 -12.14
C LEU A 315 3.47 -5.73 -12.53
N ARG A 316 3.49 -6.63 -11.54
CA ARG A 316 3.46 -8.07 -11.75
C ARG A 316 2.07 -8.63 -11.53
N LYS A 317 1.74 -9.66 -12.28
CA LYS A 317 0.52 -10.45 -12.11
C LYS A 317 0.88 -11.89 -11.82
N TYR A 318 0.27 -12.44 -10.79
CA TYR A 318 0.38 -13.85 -10.42
C TYR A 318 -1.00 -14.50 -10.57
N VAL A 319 -1.06 -15.66 -11.17
CA VAL A 319 -2.29 -16.41 -11.42
C VAL A 319 -2.23 -17.75 -10.71
N ARG A 320 -3.33 -18.14 -10.08
CA ARG A 320 -3.43 -19.44 -9.42
C ARG A 320 -3.46 -20.56 -10.46
N ARG A 321 -2.67 -21.60 -10.20
CA ARG A 321 -2.64 -22.83 -11.00
C ARG A 321 -3.90 -23.66 -10.80
#